data_2d9e1a878aac5296c1e1f812ebf2d67d
#
_entry.id   2d9e1a878aac5296c1e1f812ebf2d67d
#
_cell.length_a   1.000
_cell.length_b   1.000
_cell.length_c   1.000
_cell.angle_alpha   90.00
_cell.angle_beta   90.00
_cell.angle_gamma   90.00
#
_symmetry.space_group_name_H-M   'P 1'
#
loop_
_entity.id
_entity.type
_entity.pdbx_description
1 polymer ?
#
loop_
_entity_poly.entity_id
_entity_poly.type
_entity_poly.pdbx_seq_one_letter_code
_entity_poly.pdbx_strand_id
1 'polypeptide(L)'
;MKNTFGQAVALTIFGESHGPAVGAVLDGLAPGLPVDEDYIRRQLARRRPSTTLDTARQEQDCYQILSGVYQGRTTGSPLTIVIPNENTRSEDYTYGLARPSHADYAAYCKYHGYEDWRGGGHFSGRVTAPLVAAGAILLSALDRVGVTVGTHILRCGGAWDRPFAPDAAADVAALQTAEFPTLTCEAAQAVSAEILQARERQDSVGGITQTAVCGLPAGVGEPWFDSVESLLSHAIFSIGGVKGIEFGGGFSAVSGYGSDFNDAFRMERGRVVTATNRNGGINGGITNGMDVVFQCAVKPTPSIGQPQQTVDFLRGEDAELTIHGRHDPAIIRRICPVLDSVAALVLCDLLTQRFGTDYLAKEARA
;
A
#
# COMPACT_ATOMS: atom_id res chain seq x y z
N MET A 1 3.44 21.23 -5.44
CA MET A 1 3.42 19.76 -5.54
C MET A 1 3.56 19.20 -4.14
N LYS A 2 2.78 18.16 -3.78
CA LYS A 2 2.74 17.64 -2.40
C LYS A 2 3.22 16.17 -2.41
N ASN A 3 4.41 15.92 -1.88
CA ASN A 3 5.00 14.59 -1.70
C ASN A 3 5.07 14.20 -0.21
N THR A 4 4.32 14.92 0.62
CA THR A 4 4.22 14.71 2.06
C THR A 4 2.77 14.43 2.43
N PHE A 5 2.53 13.39 3.23
CA PHE A 5 1.25 13.05 3.82
C PHE A 5 1.39 12.97 5.34
N GLY A 6 0.33 13.31 6.06
CA GLY A 6 0.24 13.29 7.53
C GLY A 6 0.33 14.67 8.15
N GLN A 7 -0.08 14.77 9.41
CA GLN A 7 -0.09 16.01 10.21
C GLN A 7 0.79 15.87 11.46
N ALA A 8 0.46 14.96 12.37
CA ALA A 8 1.23 14.65 13.57
C ALA A 8 2.37 13.66 13.29
N VAL A 9 2.10 12.64 12.49
CA VAL A 9 3.09 11.74 11.92
C VAL A 9 3.07 11.91 10.41
N ALA A 10 4.15 12.42 9.83
CA ALA A 10 4.22 12.78 8.42
C ALA A 10 5.32 12.00 7.69
N LEU A 11 5.03 11.61 6.45
CA LEU A 11 5.99 10.95 5.57
C LEU A 11 6.16 11.78 4.29
N THR A 12 7.41 12.11 3.97
CA THR A 12 7.80 12.70 2.67
C THR A 12 8.53 11.66 1.85
N ILE A 13 8.11 11.46 0.60
CA ILE A 13 8.75 10.56 -0.38
C ILE A 13 9.51 11.39 -1.40
N PHE A 14 10.73 10.97 -1.76
CA PHE A 14 11.57 11.64 -2.74
C PHE A 14 12.34 10.65 -3.64
N GLY A 15 12.87 11.18 -4.74
CA GLY A 15 13.69 10.45 -5.71
C GLY A 15 12.91 9.91 -6.90
N GLU A 16 13.63 9.46 -7.90
CA GLU A 16 13.16 8.92 -9.19
C GLU A 16 13.75 7.55 -9.44
N SER A 17 13.04 6.73 -10.23
CA SER A 17 13.42 5.33 -10.50
C SER A 17 14.82 5.16 -11.06
N HIS A 18 15.29 6.09 -11.89
CA HIS A 18 16.61 6.10 -12.53
C HIS A 18 17.48 7.25 -12.03
N GLY A 19 17.08 7.96 -10.98
CA GLY A 19 17.92 8.86 -10.22
C GLY A 19 18.92 8.10 -9.34
N PRO A 20 19.79 8.80 -8.61
CA PRO A 20 20.79 8.16 -7.74
C PRO A 20 20.22 7.28 -6.65
N ALA A 21 19.08 7.68 -6.10
CA ALA A 21 18.41 6.97 -5.01
C ALA A 21 16.91 7.35 -4.93
N VAL A 22 16.15 6.53 -4.22
CA VAL A 22 14.81 6.86 -3.71
C VAL A 22 14.86 6.90 -2.19
N GLY A 23 13.99 7.69 -1.55
CA GLY A 23 14.03 7.79 -0.10
C GLY A 23 12.73 8.27 0.51
N ALA A 24 12.69 8.21 1.83
CA ALA A 24 11.59 8.70 2.66
C ALA A 24 12.12 9.43 3.88
N VAL A 25 11.42 10.49 4.28
CA VAL A 25 11.61 11.17 5.56
C VAL A 25 10.34 11.00 6.37
N LEU A 26 10.47 10.35 7.52
CA LEU A 26 9.38 10.12 8.49
C LEU A 26 9.61 11.04 9.69
N ASP A 27 8.64 11.90 9.96
CA ASP A 27 8.69 12.89 11.03
C ASP A 27 7.51 12.72 12.00
N GLY A 28 7.65 13.23 13.22
CA GLY A 28 6.60 13.20 14.26
C GLY A 28 6.53 11.89 15.06
N LEU A 29 7.49 10.97 14.91
CA LEU A 29 7.53 9.77 15.75
C LEU A 29 7.99 10.09 17.18
N ALA A 30 7.37 9.43 18.15
CA ALA A 30 7.82 9.47 19.54
C ALA A 30 9.27 8.97 19.65
N PRO A 31 10.10 9.57 20.55
CA PRO A 31 11.42 9.02 20.86
C PRO A 31 11.30 7.68 21.60
N GLY A 32 12.29 6.81 21.40
CA GLY A 32 12.40 5.53 22.13
C GLY A 32 11.68 4.33 21.48
N LEU A 33 10.99 4.51 20.35
CA LEU A 33 10.43 3.38 19.59
C LEU A 33 11.58 2.49 19.09
N PRO A 34 11.53 1.15 19.29
CA PRO A 34 12.53 0.27 18.73
C PRO A 34 12.41 0.23 17.19
N VAL A 35 13.56 0.22 16.53
CA VAL A 35 13.67 0.06 15.09
C VAL A 35 14.21 -1.34 14.80
N ASP A 36 13.32 -2.27 14.44
CA ASP A 36 13.67 -3.65 14.10
C ASP A 36 14.07 -3.71 12.62
N GLU A 37 15.39 -3.73 12.37
CA GLU A 37 15.93 -3.81 11.01
C GLU A 37 15.59 -5.13 10.32
N ASP A 38 15.45 -6.24 11.05
CA ASP A 38 15.07 -7.53 10.46
C ASP A 38 13.60 -7.49 10.02
N TYR A 39 12.75 -6.80 10.77
CA TYR A 39 11.36 -6.59 10.33
C TYR A 39 11.29 -5.70 9.09
N ILE A 40 12.09 -4.63 9.02
CA ILE A 40 12.20 -3.79 7.81
C ILE A 40 12.63 -4.65 6.60
N ARG A 41 13.67 -5.49 6.76
CA ARG A 41 14.14 -6.40 5.68
C ARG A 41 13.05 -7.37 5.24
N ARG A 42 12.27 -7.93 6.18
CA ARG A 42 11.14 -8.81 5.86
C ARG A 42 10.06 -8.09 5.05
N GLN A 43 9.66 -6.89 5.44
CA GLN A 43 8.65 -6.11 4.71
C GLN A 43 9.14 -5.72 3.30
N LEU A 44 10.38 -5.29 3.16
CA LEU A 44 11.01 -5.05 1.86
C LEU A 44 11.05 -6.33 1.00
N ALA A 45 11.33 -7.49 1.59
CA ALA A 45 11.34 -8.78 0.88
C ALA A 45 9.95 -9.14 0.33
N ARG A 46 8.86 -8.86 1.07
CA ARG A 46 7.48 -9.04 0.57
C ARG A 46 7.16 -8.16 -0.65
N ARG A 47 7.74 -6.94 -0.71
CA ARG A 47 7.56 -6.00 -1.83
C ARG A 47 8.40 -6.37 -3.05
N ARG A 48 9.59 -6.93 -2.86
CA ARG A 48 10.52 -7.24 -3.96
C ARG A 48 9.99 -8.34 -4.87
N PRO A 49 10.38 -8.33 -6.16
CA PRO A 49 10.28 -9.50 -6.99
C PRO A 49 11.10 -10.65 -6.38
N SER A 50 10.48 -11.77 -6.11
CA SER A 50 11.15 -12.89 -5.43
C SER A 50 10.84 -14.25 -6.05
N THR A 51 9.89 -14.30 -6.98
CA THR A 51 9.41 -15.53 -7.61
C THR A 51 9.41 -15.43 -9.12
N THR A 52 9.21 -16.56 -9.79
CA THR A 52 9.01 -16.62 -11.24
C THR A 52 7.71 -15.92 -11.68
N LEU A 53 6.82 -15.55 -10.76
CA LEU A 53 5.59 -14.83 -11.03
C LEU A 53 5.81 -13.32 -11.21
N ASP A 54 6.96 -12.82 -10.77
CA ASP A 54 7.27 -11.39 -10.76
C ASP A 54 8.13 -10.99 -11.99
N THR A 55 8.38 -9.69 -12.11
CA THR A 55 9.36 -9.16 -13.07
C THR A 55 10.77 -9.72 -12.83
N ALA A 56 11.55 -9.85 -13.89
CA ALA A 56 12.96 -10.26 -13.81
C ALA A 56 13.89 -9.17 -13.22
N ARG A 57 13.38 -7.97 -12.93
CA ARG A 57 14.16 -6.90 -12.28
C ARG A 57 14.38 -7.28 -10.81
N GLN A 58 15.63 -7.52 -10.44
CA GLN A 58 16.01 -7.80 -9.05
C GLN A 58 16.84 -6.62 -8.52
N GLU A 59 16.41 -6.08 -7.38
CA GLU A 59 17.14 -5.11 -6.57
C GLU A 59 17.05 -5.57 -5.11
N GLN A 60 18.17 -5.47 -4.40
CA GLN A 60 18.21 -5.97 -3.02
C GLN A 60 17.53 -5.01 -2.02
N ASP A 61 17.21 -3.77 -2.45
CA ASP A 61 16.64 -2.71 -1.61
C ASP A 61 17.47 -2.47 -0.33
N CYS A 62 18.81 -2.47 -0.49
CA CYS A 62 19.72 -2.13 0.59
C CYS A 62 19.47 -0.69 1.02
N TYR A 63 18.92 -0.51 2.21
CA TYR A 63 18.61 0.81 2.73
C TYR A 63 19.67 1.31 3.71
N GLN A 64 19.74 2.63 3.86
CA GLN A 64 20.51 3.31 4.88
C GLN A 64 19.57 4.22 5.69
N ILE A 65 19.70 4.20 7.01
CA ILE A 65 19.05 5.18 7.89
C ILE A 65 20.09 6.26 8.19
N LEU A 66 19.84 7.48 7.72
CA LEU A 66 20.80 8.59 7.82
C LEU A 66 20.60 9.44 9.08
N SER A 67 19.39 9.45 9.66
CA SER A 67 19.03 10.24 10.84
C SER A 67 17.83 9.63 11.56
N GLY A 68 17.53 10.14 12.75
CA GLY A 68 16.33 9.80 13.50
C GLY A 68 16.41 8.51 14.31
N VAL A 69 17.54 7.78 14.29
CA VAL A 69 17.75 6.54 15.04
C VAL A 69 19.09 6.61 15.79
N TYR A 70 19.07 6.24 17.07
CA TYR A 70 20.26 6.08 17.91
C TYR A 70 20.10 4.83 18.76
N GLN A 71 21.12 3.97 18.78
CA GLN A 71 21.12 2.69 19.52
C GLN A 71 19.87 1.83 19.25
N GLY A 72 19.42 1.76 17.98
CA GLY A 72 18.27 0.97 17.56
C GLY A 72 16.92 1.53 17.99
N ARG A 73 16.83 2.81 18.37
CA ARG A 73 15.60 3.47 18.79
C ARG A 73 15.44 4.83 18.11
N THR A 74 14.18 5.23 17.88
CA THR A 74 13.86 6.58 17.37
C THR A 74 14.31 7.66 18.35
N THR A 75 14.77 8.80 17.83
CA THR A 75 15.24 9.94 18.64
C THR A 75 14.20 11.04 18.78
N GLY A 76 13.11 11.00 18.02
CA GLY A 76 12.16 12.09 17.88
C GLY A 76 12.57 13.15 16.83
N SER A 77 13.79 13.05 16.27
CA SER A 77 14.18 13.84 15.08
C SER A 77 13.69 13.16 13.80
N PRO A 78 13.60 13.90 12.66
CA PRO A 78 13.21 13.29 11.39
C PRO A 78 14.06 12.08 11.03
N LEU A 79 13.39 10.96 10.74
CA LEU A 79 14.01 9.69 10.38
C LEU A 79 14.10 9.61 8.85
N THR A 80 15.32 9.57 8.34
CA THR A 80 15.58 9.57 6.90
C THR A 80 16.08 8.21 6.44
N ILE A 81 15.36 7.61 5.48
CA ILE A 81 15.72 6.33 4.84
C ILE A 81 16.06 6.61 3.38
N VAL A 82 17.19 6.08 2.91
CA VAL A 82 17.64 6.18 1.52
C VAL A 82 17.94 4.79 0.99
N ILE A 83 17.50 4.52 -0.25
CA ILE A 83 17.76 3.28 -0.98
C ILE A 83 18.39 3.62 -2.33
N PRO A 84 19.67 3.30 -2.56
CA PRO A 84 20.33 3.53 -3.85
C PRO A 84 19.65 2.76 -4.98
N ASN A 85 19.66 3.32 -6.19
CA ASN A 85 19.23 2.64 -7.40
C ASN A 85 20.47 2.00 -8.09
N GLU A 86 20.47 0.67 -8.20
CA GLU A 86 21.62 -0.07 -8.71
C GLU A 86 21.38 -0.68 -10.10
N ASN A 87 20.13 -1.03 -10.42
CA ASN A 87 19.79 -1.77 -11.64
C ASN A 87 18.87 -0.95 -12.56
N THR A 88 19.43 0.12 -13.14
CA THR A 88 18.73 1.02 -14.07
C THR A 88 19.10 0.71 -15.51
N ARG A 89 18.09 0.63 -16.40
CA ARG A 89 18.25 0.47 -17.86
C ARG A 89 17.42 1.54 -18.55
N SER A 90 18.04 2.70 -18.79
CA SER A 90 17.36 3.86 -19.36
C SER A 90 17.11 3.70 -20.86
N GLU A 91 17.87 2.87 -21.55
CA GLU A 91 17.74 2.56 -22.97
C GLU A 91 16.43 1.83 -23.33
N ASP A 92 15.75 1.22 -22.36
CA ASP A 92 14.46 0.53 -22.58
C ASP A 92 13.29 1.52 -22.77
N TYR A 93 13.51 2.83 -22.66
CA TYR A 93 12.48 3.86 -22.69
C TYR A 93 12.74 4.91 -23.78
N THR A 94 11.70 5.30 -24.50
CA THR A 94 11.74 6.36 -25.50
C THR A 94 10.95 7.57 -25.05
N TYR A 95 11.62 8.71 -24.87
CA TYR A 95 10.94 9.97 -24.50
C TYR A 95 10.03 10.44 -25.64
N GLY A 96 8.84 10.88 -25.30
CA GLY A 96 7.83 11.30 -26.27
C GLY A 96 6.82 10.21 -26.60
N LEU A 97 7.18 8.94 -26.47
CA LEU A 97 6.29 7.81 -26.76
C LEU A 97 5.51 7.43 -25.50
N ALA A 98 4.24 7.82 -25.41
CA ALA A 98 3.42 7.62 -24.22
C ALA A 98 3.02 6.14 -24.04
N ARG A 99 3.34 5.54 -22.90
CA ARG A 99 2.81 4.21 -22.57
C ARG A 99 1.32 4.33 -22.22
N PRO A 100 0.43 3.59 -22.89
CA PRO A 100 -1.00 3.62 -22.61
C PRO A 100 -1.29 3.39 -21.12
N SER A 101 -2.18 4.22 -20.54
CA SER A 101 -2.56 4.16 -19.11
C SER A 101 -1.44 4.37 -18.08
N HIS A 102 -0.23 4.74 -18.50
CA HIS A 102 0.85 5.21 -17.63
C HIS A 102 0.81 6.74 -17.45
N ALA A 103 1.68 7.28 -16.61
CA ALA A 103 1.70 8.72 -16.30
C ALA A 103 2.48 9.56 -17.33
N ASP A 104 3.11 9.00 -18.34
CA ASP A 104 4.11 9.65 -19.20
C ASP A 104 3.61 10.98 -19.79
N TYR A 105 2.47 10.98 -20.50
CA TYR A 105 1.91 12.21 -21.06
C TYR A 105 1.39 13.18 -19.99
N ALA A 106 0.74 12.65 -18.95
CA ALA A 106 0.23 13.49 -17.86
C ALA A 106 1.37 14.17 -17.08
N ALA A 107 2.49 13.47 -16.89
CA ALA A 107 3.70 14.00 -16.29
C ALA A 107 4.32 15.10 -17.16
N TYR A 108 4.50 14.83 -18.46
CA TYR A 108 4.97 15.83 -19.43
C TYR A 108 4.16 17.13 -19.35
N CYS A 109 2.83 17.04 -19.42
CA CYS A 109 1.96 18.22 -19.32
C CYS A 109 2.11 18.96 -17.99
N LYS A 110 2.18 18.21 -16.86
CA LYS A 110 2.25 18.79 -15.52
C LYS A 110 3.59 19.45 -15.21
N TYR A 111 4.67 18.81 -15.63
CA TYR A 111 6.04 19.22 -15.31
C TYR A 111 6.73 19.95 -16.47
N HIS A 112 6.00 20.22 -17.56
CA HIS A 112 6.48 20.99 -18.72
C HIS A 112 7.72 20.39 -19.40
N GLY A 113 7.85 19.03 -19.35
CA GLY A 113 8.98 18.31 -19.92
C GLY A 113 10.25 18.31 -19.06
N TYR A 114 10.19 18.76 -17.79
CA TYR A 114 11.32 18.75 -16.85
C TYR A 114 11.31 17.56 -15.90
N GLU A 115 10.40 16.60 -16.06
CA GLU A 115 10.39 15.38 -15.27
C GLU A 115 11.52 14.42 -15.70
N ASP A 116 12.03 13.63 -14.75
CA ASP A 116 12.83 12.46 -15.10
C ASP A 116 11.92 11.32 -15.56
N TRP A 117 11.76 11.17 -16.87
CA TRP A 117 10.87 10.19 -17.50
C TRP A 117 11.41 8.75 -17.46
N ARG A 118 12.72 8.59 -17.22
CA ARG A 118 13.42 7.28 -17.28
C ARG A 118 12.88 6.33 -16.22
N GLY A 119 12.49 5.12 -16.64
CA GLY A 119 11.91 4.10 -15.75
C GLY A 119 10.61 4.52 -15.08
N GLY A 120 9.91 5.56 -15.62
CA GLY A 120 8.72 6.15 -15.05
C GLY A 120 8.98 7.16 -13.92
N GLY A 121 10.23 7.49 -13.67
CA GLY A 121 10.64 8.55 -12.74
C GLY A 121 10.05 8.42 -11.35
N HIS A 122 9.44 9.50 -10.88
CA HIS A 122 8.75 9.55 -9.57
C HIS A 122 7.41 8.78 -9.56
N PHE A 123 6.88 8.39 -10.73
CA PHE A 123 5.64 7.58 -10.85
C PHE A 123 5.92 6.07 -10.85
N SER A 124 7.18 5.68 -10.76
CA SER A 124 7.59 4.28 -10.73
C SER A 124 7.19 3.60 -9.41
N GLY A 125 6.83 2.32 -9.49
CA GLY A 125 6.66 1.46 -8.31
C GLY A 125 7.93 1.35 -7.44
N ARG A 126 9.10 1.74 -7.96
CA ARG A 126 10.37 1.79 -7.22
C ARG A 126 10.29 2.70 -5.98
N VAL A 127 9.57 3.81 -6.09
CA VAL A 127 9.39 4.81 -5.02
C VAL A 127 8.64 4.25 -3.80
N THR A 128 7.96 3.10 -3.95
CA THR A 128 7.32 2.43 -2.81
C THR A 128 8.31 1.70 -1.89
N ALA A 129 9.57 1.50 -2.27
CA ALA A 129 10.55 0.80 -1.43
C ALA A 129 10.85 1.57 -0.12
N PRO A 130 11.22 2.85 -0.13
CA PRO A 130 11.43 3.62 1.09
C PRO A 130 10.12 3.83 1.88
N LEU A 131 8.96 3.88 1.21
CA LEU A 131 7.65 3.89 1.88
C LEU A 131 7.45 2.62 2.71
N VAL A 132 7.75 1.44 2.16
CA VAL A 132 7.62 0.17 2.89
C VAL A 132 8.64 0.06 4.01
N ALA A 133 9.86 0.56 3.83
CA ALA A 133 10.86 0.58 4.89
C ALA A 133 10.42 1.47 6.08
N ALA A 134 9.90 2.66 5.80
CA ALA A 134 9.31 3.55 6.81
C ALA A 134 8.04 2.94 7.43
N GLY A 135 7.18 2.33 6.59
CA GLY A 135 5.96 1.64 6.99
C GLY A 135 6.20 0.49 7.96
N ALA A 136 7.31 -0.23 7.81
CA ALA A 136 7.68 -1.29 8.75
C ALA A 136 7.91 -0.75 10.17
N ILE A 137 8.50 0.43 10.32
CA ILE A 137 8.67 1.08 11.63
C ILE A 137 7.30 1.46 12.20
N LEU A 138 6.40 1.98 11.37
CA LEU A 138 5.04 2.36 11.77
C LEU A 138 4.20 1.13 12.16
N LEU A 139 4.28 0.03 11.40
CA LEU A 139 3.62 -1.23 11.72
C LEU A 139 4.11 -1.79 13.07
N SER A 140 5.42 -1.74 13.31
CA SER A 140 5.99 -2.14 14.59
C SER A 140 5.51 -1.24 15.75
N ALA A 141 5.35 0.06 15.51
CA ALA A 141 4.81 0.99 16.51
C ALA A 141 3.32 0.71 16.81
N LEU A 142 2.52 0.37 15.82
CA LEU A 142 1.12 -0.01 15.98
C LEU A 142 0.98 -1.32 16.77
N ASP A 143 1.78 -2.33 16.45
CA ASP A 143 1.78 -3.63 17.14
C ASP A 143 2.03 -3.47 18.65
N ARG A 144 2.90 -2.56 19.06
CA ARG A 144 3.19 -2.24 20.48
C ARG A 144 1.96 -1.73 21.24
N VAL A 145 1.01 -1.12 20.56
CA VAL A 145 -0.24 -0.64 21.17
C VAL A 145 -1.43 -1.57 20.88
N GLY A 146 -1.14 -2.79 20.37
CA GLY A 146 -2.12 -3.83 20.11
C GLY A 146 -2.91 -3.62 18.81
N VAL A 147 -2.42 -2.80 17.88
CA VAL A 147 -3.05 -2.59 16.57
C VAL A 147 -2.25 -3.33 15.50
N THR A 148 -2.89 -4.23 14.76
CA THR A 148 -2.28 -5.01 13.69
C THR A 148 -2.94 -4.73 12.35
N VAL A 149 -2.15 -4.77 11.27
CA VAL A 149 -2.61 -4.52 9.90
C VAL A 149 -2.18 -5.69 9.02
N GLY A 150 -3.06 -6.14 8.16
CA GLY A 150 -2.73 -7.17 7.18
C GLY A 150 -3.57 -7.07 5.93
N THR A 151 -2.91 -7.21 4.78
CA THR A 151 -3.54 -7.19 3.46
C THR A 151 -3.32 -8.51 2.75
N HIS A 152 -4.38 -9.06 2.15
CA HIS A 152 -4.31 -10.22 1.27
C HIS A 152 -4.92 -9.94 -0.10
N ILE A 153 -4.65 -10.84 -1.05
CA ILE A 153 -5.27 -10.84 -2.37
C ILE A 153 -6.63 -11.50 -2.23
N LEU A 154 -7.70 -10.72 -2.33
CA LEU A 154 -9.07 -11.25 -2.34
C LEU A 154 -9.44 -11.80 -3.73
N ARG A 155 -8.93 -11.15 -4.80
CA ARG A 155 -9.18 -11.56 -6.17
C ARG A 155 -8.01 -11.21 -7.08
N CYS A 156 -7.69 -12.10 -8.03
CA CYS A 156 -6.78 -11.80 -9.14
C CYS A 156 -7.38 -12.41 -10.42
N GLY A 157 -7.68 -11.57 -11.40
CA GLY A 157 -8.37 -12.05 -12.60
C GLY A 157 -9.67 -12.79 -12.27
N GLY A 158 -9.74 -14.08 -12.63
CA GLY A 158 -10.84 -14.98 -12.32
C GLY A 158 -10.73 -15.70 -10.96
N ALA A 159 -9.55 -15.70 -10.35
CA ALA A 159 -9.28 -16.42 -9.10
C ALA A 159 -9.72 -15.61 -7.86
N TRP A 160 -10.33 -16.28 -6.89
CA TRP A 160 -10.81 -15.69 -5.65
C TRP A 160 -10.22 -16.40 -4.43
N ASP A 161 -9.97 -15.63 -3.39
CA ASP A 161 -9.78 -16.12 -2.02
C ASP A 161 -11.04 -15.86 -1.20
N ARG A 162 -11.13 -16.46 -0.01
CA ARG A 162 -12.18 -16.09 0.94
C ARG A 162 -11.93 -14.69 1.52
N PRO A 163 -12.96 -13.95 1.92
CA PRO A 163 -12.78 -12.73 2.71
C PRO A 163 -12.21 -13.06 4.10
N PHE A 164 -11.75 -12.02 4.82
CA PHE A 164 -11.42 -12.15 6.23
C PHE A 164 -12.59 -12.74 7.03
N ALA A 165 -12.25 -13.49 8.07
CA ALA A 165 -13.22 -13.91 9.07
C ALA A 165 -13.82 -12.67 9.77
N PRO A 166 -15.02 -12.78 10.40
CA PRO A 166 -15.60 -11.68 11.16
C PRO A 166 -14.73 -11.13 12.29
N ASP A 167 -13.85 -11.98 12.86
CA ASP A 167 -12.71 -11.61 13.69
C ASP A 167 -11.44 -11.89 12.86
N ALA A 168 -10.85 -10.82 12.31
CA ALA A 168 -9.76 -10.93 11.35
C ALA A 168 -8.39 -11.14 12.02
N ALA A 169 -8.27 -11.07 13.33
CA ALA A 169 -6.98 -11.04 14.01
C ALA A 169 -6.11 -12.28 13.71
N ALA A 170 -6.71 -13.47 13.68
CA ALA A 170 -5.99 -14.71 13.36
C ALA A 170 -5.52 -14.75 11.90
N ASP A 171 -6.35 -14.29 10.97
CA ASP A 171 -6.02 -14.19 9.55
C ASP A 171 -4.87 -13.18 9.32
N VAL A 172 -4.96 -12.01 9.95
CA VAL A 172 -3.90 -10.98 9.90
C VAL A 172 -2.59 -11.51 10.45
N ALA A 173 -2.62 -12.24 11.57
CA ALA A 173 -1.41 -12.85 12.15
C ALA A 173 -0.79 -13.89 11.19
N ALA A 174 -1.60 -14.72 10.55
CA ALA A 174 -1.13 -15.70 9.56
C ALA A 174 -0.45 -15.03 8.36
N LEU A 175 -0.97 -13.90 7.88
CA LEU A 175 -0.40 -13.15 6.76
C LEU A 175 0.99 -12.56 7.05
N GLN A 176 1.36 -12.33 8.32
CA GLN A 176 2.68 -11.82 8.68
C GLN A 176 3.83 -12.79 8.34
N THR A 177 3.54 -14.09 8.27
CA THR A 177 4.51 -15.13 7.96
C THR A 177 4.23 -15.85 6.65
N ALA A 178 3.15 -15.52 5.96
CA ALA A 178 2.77 -16.14 4.70
C ALA A 178 3.77 -15.81 3.58
N GLU A 179 4.19 -16.80 2.82
CA GLU A 179 5.04 -16.63 1.62
C GLU A 179 4.24 -15.98 0.49
N PHE A 180 2.94 -16.27 0.41
CA PHE A 180 2.03 -15.71 -0.58
C PHE A 180 0.86 -15.03 0.14
N PRO A 181 0.49 -13.79 -0.21
CA PRO A 181 -0.51 -13.03 0.54
C PRO A 181 -1.95 -13.46 0.20
N THR A 182 -2.31 -14.70 0.53
CA THR A 182 -3.66 -15.26 0.48
C THR A 182 -3.97 -15.97 1.79
N LEU A 183 -5.25 -16.11 2.10
CA LEU A 183 -5.72 -16.79 3.32
C LEU A 183 -5.83 -18.31 3.14
N THR A 184 -5.88 -18.79 1.88
CA THR A 184 -5.97 -20.21 1.57
C THR A 184 -4.88 -20.63 0.57
N CYS A 185 -4.43 -21.88 0.68
CA CYS A 185 -3.45 -22.44 -0.26
C CYS A 185 -4.05 -22.62 -1.66
N GLU A 186 -5.32 -22.94 -1.75
CA GLU A 186 -6.07 -23.08 -3.01
C GLU A 186 -6.10 -21.75 -3.76
N ALA A 187 -6.37 -20.64 -3.06
CA ALA A 187 -6.32 -19.31 -3.64
C ALA A 187 -4.91 -18.94 -4.12
N ALA A 188 -3.86 -19.27 -3.35
CA ALA A 188 -2.48 -19.03 -3.76
C ALA A 188 -2.16 -19.73 -5.09
N GLN A 189 -2.60 -20.99 -5.27
CA GLN A 189 -2.41 -21.74 -6.51
C GLN A 189 -3.20 -21.13 -7.67
N ALA A 190 -4.48 -20.79 -7.45
CA ALA A 190 -5.34 -20.21 -8.47
C ALA A 190 -4.86 -18.82 -8.93
N VAL A 191 -4.47 -17.95 -7.99
CA VAL A 191 -3.89 -16.63 -8.28
C VAL A 191 -2.57 -16.78 -9.04
N SER A 192 -1.72 -17.73 -8.66
CA SER A 192 -0.47 -18.00 -9.36
C SER A 192 -0.71 -18.43 -10.80
N ALA A 193 -1.73 -19.25 -11.04
CA ALA A 193 -2.10 -19.70 -12.39
C ALA A 193 -2.59 -18.52 -13.27
N GLU A 194 -3.40 -17.62 -12.72
CA GLU A 194 -3.85 -16.39 -13.43
C GLU A 194 -2.67 -15.50 -13.83
N ILE A 195 -1.71 -15.32 -12.93
CA ILE A 195 -0.51 -14.51 -13.19
C ILE A 195 0.36 -15.15 -14.28
N LEU A 196 0.55 -16.48 -14.24
CA LEU A 196 1.30 -17.20 -15.25
C LEU A 196 0.60 -17.11 -16.62
N GLN A 197 -0.72 -17.25 -16.67
CA GLN A 197 -1.48 -17.10 -17.89
C GLN A 197 -1.36 -15.71 -18.51
N ALA A 198 -1.41 -14.65 -17.68
CA ALA A 198 -1.18 -13.27 -18.14
C ALA A 198 0.22 -13.13 -18.75
N ARG A 199 1.24 -13.67 -18.08
CA ARG A 199 2.63 -13.66 -18.54
C ARG A 199 2.82 -14.37 -19.88
N GLU A 200 2.22 -15.56 -20.05
CA GLU A 200 2.28 -16.32 -21.31
C GLU A 200 1.65 -15.55 -22.48
N ARG A 201 0.63 -14.74 -22.19
CA ARG A 201 0.00 -13.85 -23.17
C ARG A 201 0.78 -12.55 -23.41
N GLN A 202 1.92 -12.36 -22.77
CA GLN A 202 2.65 -11.07 -22.74
C GLN A 202 1.78 -9.88 -22.28
N ASP A 203 0.85 -10.15 -21.36
CA ASP A 203 -0.16 -9.24 -20.84
C ASP A 203 0.00 -9.10 -19.31
N SER A 204 -0.93 -8.41 -18.67
CA SER A 204 -0.99 -8.23 -17.23
C SER A 204 -2.40 -8.45 -16.68
N VAL A 205 -2.49 -8.78 -15.41
CA VAL A 205 -3.75 -8.99 -14.71
C VAL A 205 -3.83 -8.11 -13.46
N GLY A 206 -5.02 -7.56 -13.21
CA GLY A 206 -5.35 -6.81 -12.02
C GLY A 206 -6.07 -7.67 -10.98
N GLY A 207 -6.51 -7.03 -9.90
CA GLY A 207 -7.25 -7.74 -8.86
C GLY A 207 -7.81 -6.82 -7.79
N ILE A 208 -8.27 -7.44 -6.71
CA ILE A 208 -8.79 -6.78 -5.51
C ILE A 208 -7.97 -7.28 -4.33
N THR A 209 -7.49 -6.36 -3.51
CA THR A 209 -6.94 -6.66 -2.19
C THR A 209 -7.98 -6.39 -1.12
N GLN A 210 -7.90 -7.12 0.00
CA GLN A 210 -8.66 -6.80 1.20
C GLN A 210 -7.67 -6.57 2.35
N THR A 211 -7.87 -5.48 3.08
CA THR A 211 -7.05 -5.09 4.25
C THR A 211 -7.92 -5.11 5.48
N ALA A 212 -7.41 -5.68 6.56
CA ALA A 212 -8.00 -5.59 7.89
C ALA A 212 -7.04 -4.91 8.86
N VAL A 213 -7.60 -4.04 9.71
CA VAL A 213 -6.92 -3.42 10.84
C VAL A 213 -7.62 -3.84 12.10
N CYS A 214 -6.95 -4.60 12.95
CA CYS A 214 -7.49 -5.14 14.18
C CYS A 214 -6.96 -4.36 15.40
N GLY A 215 -7.76 -4.28 16.46
CA GLY A 215 -7.35 -3.71 17.74
C GLY A 215 -7.41 -2.18 17.83
N LEU A 216 -7.94 -1.47 16.83
CA LEU A 216 -8.14 -0.03 16.93
C LEU A 216 -9.15 0.31 18.04
N PRO A 217 -8.84 1.27 18.93
CA PRO A 217 -9.80 1.76 19.89
C PRO A 217 -10.96 2.50 19.19
N ALA A 218 -12.15 2.47 19.77
CA ALA A 218 -13.25 3.32 19.32
C ALA A 218 -12.91 4.80 19.56
N GLY A 219 -13.37 5.69 18.66
CA GLY A 219 -13.23 7.13 18.80
C GLY A 219 -11.97 7.71 18.15
N VAL A 220 -11.36 7.03 17.18
CA VAL A 220 -10.24 7.54 16.35
C VAL A 220 -10.80 8.01 15.01
N GLY A 221 -10.33 9.14 14.52
CA GLY A 221 -10.83 9.82 13.32
C GLY A 221 -11.76 10.97 13.67
N GLU A 222 -12.14 11.72 12.66
CA GLU A 222 -12.96 12.93 12.79
C GLU A 222 -14.18 12.85 11.86
N PRO A 223 -15.27 13.56 12.13
CA PRO A 223 -16.34 13.71 11.17
C PRO A 223 -15.89 14.57 9.96
N TRP A 224 -16.58 14.44 8.84
CA TRP A 224 -16.37 15.18 7.59
C TRP A 224 -15.06 14.85 6.89
N PHE A 225 -14.16 15.84 6.73
CA PHE A 225 -13.03 15.77 5.78
C PHE A 225 -11.88 14.89 6.27
N ASP A 226 -11.65 14.80 7.57
CA ASP A 226 -10.58 14.01 8.18
C ASP A 226 -11.10 12.69 8.76
N SER A 227 -12.18 12.17 8.16
CA SER A 227 -12.69 10.83 8.50
C SER A 227 -11.64 9.75 8.20
N VAL A 228 -11.71 8.64 8.93
CA VAL A 228 -10.82 7.49 8.71
C VAL A 228 -10.87 7.04 7.24
N GLU A 229 -12.09 6.96 6.66
CA GLU A 229 -12.26 6.59 5.26
C GLU A 229 -11.62 7.62 4.32
N SER A 230 -11.80 8.93 4.60
CA SER A 230 -11.24 9.99 3.77
C SER A 230 -9.72 9.96 3.77
N LEU A 231 -9.08 9.84 4.93
CA LEU A 231 -7.63 9.85 5.05
C LEU A 231 -6.99 8.56 4.50
N LEU A 232 -7.60 7.40 4.77
CA LEU A 232 -7.17 6.14 4.16
C LEU A 232 -7.29 6.21 2.63
N SER A 233 -8.43 6.67 2.11
CA SER A 233 -8.63 6.80 0.67
C SER A 233 -7.63 7.77 0.03
N HIS A 234 -7.42 8.94 0.63
CA HIS A 234 -6.45 9.93 0.16
C HIS A 234 -5.04 9.34 0.04
N ALA A 235 -4.57 8.67 1.09
CA ALA A 235 -3.24 8.07 1.10
C ALA A 235 -3.14 6.87 0.14
N ILE A 236 -4.13 5.98 0.11
CA ILE A 236 -4.14 4.77 -0.70
C ILE A 236 -4.23 5.08 -2.20
N PHE A 237 -5.00 6.10 -2.63
CA PHE A 237 -5.02 6.54 -4.03
C PHE A 237 -3.69 7.15 -4.52
N SER A 238 -2.75 7.47 -3.62
CA SER A 238 -1.39 7.85 -4.02
C SER A 238 -0.58 6.67 -4.56
N ILE A 239 -0.96 5.43 -4.24
CA ILE A 239 -0.29 4.21 -4.70
C ILE A 239 -0.62 3.99 -6.18
N GLY A 240 0.41 3.93 -7.03
CA GLY A 240 0.22 3.66 -8.45
C GLY A 240 -0.49 2.33 -8.69
N GLY A 241 -1.52 2.35 -9.54
CA GLY A 241 -2.32 1.17 -9.88
C GLY A 241 -3.63 1.04 -9.11
N VAL A 242 -3.80 1.68 -7.96
CA VAL A 242 -5.09 1.72 -7.24
C VAL A 242 -6.11 2.55 -8.02
N LYS A 243 -7.32 2.01 -8.20
CA LYS A 243 -8.42 2.62 -8.96
C LYS A 243 -9.74 2.64 -8.21
N GLY A 244 -9.84 1.99 -7.08
CA GLY A 244 -11.04 1.99 -6.24
C GLY A 244 -10.69 1.60 -4.82
N ILE A 245 -11.49 2.08 -3.88
CA ILE A 245 -11.50 1.67 -2.48
C ILE A 245 -12.94 1.62 -2.01
N GLU A 246 -13.27 0.63 -1.18
CA GLU A 246 -14.55 0.54 -0.50
C GLU A 246 -14.34 0.01 0.93
N PHE A 247 -15.21 0.43 1.85
CA PHE A 247 -15.16 0.07 3.26
C PHE A 247 -16.34 -0.83 3.61
N GLY A 248 -16.09 -1.90 4.39
CA GLY A 248 -17.11 -2.85 4.80
C GLY A 248 -17.86 -3.46 3.62
N GLY A 249 -19.18 -3.32 3.60
CA GLY A 249 -20.05 -3.79 2.51
C GLY A 249 -19.93 -2.98 1.21
N GLY A 250 -19.37 -1.77 1.27
CA GLY A 250 -19.08 -0.94 0.11
C GLY A 250 -20.23 -0.84 -0.89
N PHE A 251 -19.95 -1.09 -2.16
CA PHE A 251 -20.97 -1.06 -3.23
C PHE A 251 -22.07 -2.13 -3.09
N SER A 252 -21.82 -3.24 -2.38
CA SER A 252 -22.85 -4.28 -2.16
C SER A 252 -24.00 -3.80 -1.28
N ALA A 253 -23.77 -2.78 -0.45
CA ALA A 253 -24.77 -2.20 0.44
C ALA A 253 -25.98 -1.63 -0.29
N VAL A 254 -25.82 -1.20 -1.56
CA VAL A 254 -26.92 -0.61 -2.37
C VAL A 254 -27.97 -1.62 -2.80
N SER A 255 -27.69 -2.91 -2.69
CA SER A 255 -28.58 -4.00 -3.11
C SER A 255 -29.60 -4.42 -2.04
N GLY A 256 -29.50 -3.88 -0.82
CA GLY A 256 -30.34 -4.23 0.32
C GLY A 256 -31.04 -3.02 0.95
N TYR A 257 -31.77 -3.29 2.02
CA TYR A 257 -32.44 -2.27 2.83
C TYR A 257 -31.61 -1.94 4.08
N GLY A 258 -31.90 -0.81 4.74
CA GLY A 258 -31.20 -0.43 5.97
C GLY A 258 -31.27 -1.50 7.06
N SER A 259 -32.38 -2.22 7.17
CA SER A 259 -32.52 -3.36 8.09
C SER A 259 -31.56 -4.52 7.79
N ASP A 260 -31.18 -4.70 6.54
CA ASP A 260 -30.24 -5.74 6.14
C ASP A 260 -28.80 -5.29 6.36
N PHE A 261 -28.54 -3.98 6.30
CA PHE A 261 -27.20 -3.41 6.37
C PHE A 261 -26.79 -2.96 7.77
N ASN A 262 -27.72 -2.55 8.61
CA ASN A 262 -27.41 -2.00 9.94
C ASN A 262 -26.67 -3.00 10.84
N ASP A 263 -25.54 -2.58 11.39
CA ASP A 263 -24.76 -3.32 12.38
C ASP A 263 -25.36 -3.09 13.78
N ALA A 264 -26.14 -4.06 14.29
CA ALA A 264 -26.77 -3.95 15.59
C ALA A 264 -25.74 -3.92 16.73
N PHE A 265 -25.80 -2.92 17.59
CA PHE A 265 -24.95 -2.83 18.78
C PHE A 265 -25.36 -3.86 19.83
N ARG A 266 -24.37 -4.42 20.53
CA ARG A 266 -24.54 -5.32 21.67
C ARG A 266 -23.44 -5.13 22.71
N MET A 267 -23.72 -5.56 23.93
CA MET A 267 -22.72 -5.62 24.98
C MET A 267 -22.07 -7.01 25.01
N GLU A 268 -20.74 -7.03 24.95
CA GLU A 268 -19.96 -8.25 25.07
C GLU A 268 -18.79 -8.02 26.03
N ARG A 269 -18.78 -8.78 27.15
CA ARG A 269 -17.72 -8.67 28.18
C ARG A 269 -17.43 -7.23 28.64
N GLY A 270 -18.49 -6.42 28.79
CA GLY A 270 -18.39 -5.03 29.25
C GLY A 270 -17.95 -4.03 28.18
N ARG A 271 -17.86 -4.44 26.90
CA ARG A 271 -17.57 -3.58 25.76
C ARG A 271 -18.76 -3.50 24.81
N VAL A 272 -18.93 -2.35 24.17
CA VAL A 272 -19.86 -2.20 23.05
C VAL A 272 -19.20 -2.80 21.80
N VAL A 273 -19.88 -3.72 21.14
CA VAL A 273 -19.49 -4.32 19.86
C VAL A 273 -20.68 -4.31 18.92
N THR A 274 -20.47 -4.61 17.65
CA THR A 274 -21.56 -4.82 16.69
C THR A 274 -21.73 -6.30 16.37
N ALA A 275 -22.94 -6.72 16.05
CA ALA A 275 -23.25 -8.11 15.70
C ALA A 275 -22.70 -8.51 14.32
N THR A 276 -22.59 -7.55 13.44
CA THR A 276 -22.01 -7.64 12.10
C THR A 276 -21.04 -6.47 11.90
N ASN A 277 -20.28 -6.45 10.82
CA ASN A 277 -19.32 -5.37 10.54
C ASN A 277 -19.47 -4.87 9.09
N ARG A 278 -20.68 -4.58 8.68
CA ARG A 278 -20.99 -4.12 7.32
C ARG A 278 -20.54 -2.68 7.05
N ASN A 279 -20.44 -1.87 8.11
CA ASN A 279 -19.81 -0.54 8.03
C ASN A 279 -18.28 -0.57 8.05
N GLY A 280 -17.65 -1.75 8.15
CA GLY A 280 -16.20 -1.88 8.12
C GLY A 280 -15.48 -1.21 9.29
N GLY A 281 -16.07 -1.22 10.51
CA GLY A 281 -15.45 -0.70 11.72
C GLY A 281 -15.55 0.82 11.90
N ILE A 282 -16.25 1.54 11.02
CA ILE A 282 -16.29 3.01 10.99
C ILE A 282 -17.75 3.48 10.96
N ASN A 283 -18.10 4.39 11.86
CA ASN A 283 -19.40 5.05 11.88
C ASN A 283 -19.22 6.58 11.97
N GLY A 284 -19.76 7.30 11.00
CA GLY A 284 -19.64 8.76 10.96
C GLY A 284 -18.22 9.27 10.83
N GLY A 285 -17.34 8.51 10.19
CA GLY A 285 -15.92 8.87 10.00
C GLY A 285 -15.00 8.44 11.15
N ILE A 286 -15.54 7.80 12.19
CA ILE A 286 -14.85 7.51 13.45
C ILE A 286 -14.88 6.00 13.69
N THR A 287 -13.77 5.43 14.17
CA THR A 287 -13.71 4.01 14.52
C THR A 287 -14.70 3.65 15.64
N ASN A 288 -15.35 2.50 15.51
CA ASN A 288 -16.33 2.01 16.50
C ASN A 288 -15.79 0.89 17.41
N GLY A 289 -14.51 0.52 17.26
CA GLY A 289 -13.84 -0.54 18.04
C GLY A 289 -13.93 -1.93 17.42
N MET A 290 -14.62 -2.08 16.27
CA MET A 290 -14.55 -3.28 15.43
C MET A 290 -13.35 -3.18 14.47
N ASP A 291 -12.99 -4.30 13.86
CA ASP A 291 -11.93 -4.32 12.83
C ASP A 291 -12.29 -3.36 11.69
N VAL A 292 -11.34 -2.51 11.30
CA VAL A 292 -11.50 -1.68 10.10
C VAL A 292 -11.15 -2.53 8.90
N VAL A 293 -12.14 -2.74 8.01
CA VAL A 293 -11.99 -3.59 6.82
C VAL A 293 -12.31 -2.79 5.56
N PHE A 294 -11.38 -2.83 4.59
CA PHE A 294 -11.56 -2.18 3.29
C PHE A 294 -10.96 -3.00 2.15
N GLN A 295 -11.41 -2.74 0.93
CA GLN A 295 -10.95 -3.38 -0.28
C GLN A 295 -10.40 -2.34 -1.27
N CYS A 296 -9.37 -2.72 -2.03
CA CYS A 296 -8.80 -1.86 -3.07
C CYS A 296 -8.80 -2.57 -4.43
N ALA A 297 -9.35 -1.90 -5.44
CA ALA A 297 -9.23 -2.33 -6.83
C ALA A 297 -7.88 -1.89 -7.39
N VAL A 298 -7.10 -2.86 -7.88
CA VAL A 298 -5.78 -2.67 -8.48
C VAL A 298 -5.87 -3.00 -9.96
N LYS A 299 -5.61 -2.03 -10.82
CA LYS A 299 -5.64 -2.22 -12.27
C LYS A 299 -4.48 -3.10 -12.75
N PRO A 300 -4.61 -3.76 -13.92
CA PRO A 300 -3.49 -4.39 -14.59
C PRO A 300 -2.34 -3.40 -14.83
N THR A 301 -1.12 -3.90 -14.85
CA THR A 301 0.07 -3.10 -15.14
C THR A 301 0.01 -2.59 -16.58
N PRO A 302 0.20 -1.29 -16.86
CA PRO A 302 0.04 -0.77 -18.21
C PRO A 302 1.20 -1.14 -19.16
N SER A 303 2.35 -1.52 -18.61
CA SER A 303 3.50 -1.95 -19.40
C SER A 303 3.36 -3.43 -19.74
N ILE A 304 2.94 -3.74 -20.97
CA ILE A 304 2.75 -5.10 -21.48
C ILE A 304 3.58 -5.36 -22.75
N GLY A 305 3.86 -6.62 -23.07
CA GLY A 305 4.64 -7.01 -24.23
C GLY A 305 3.87 -7.05 -25.55
N GLN A 306 2.55 -6.86 -25.51
CA GLN A 306 1.71 -6.79 -26.72
C GLN A 306 1.85 -5.42 -27.39
N PRO A 307 1.75 -5.33 -28.74
CA PRO A 307 1.68 -4.06 -29.45
C PRO A 307 0.49 -3.23 -29.00
N GLN A 308 0.70 -1.96 -28.73
CA GLN A 308 -0.33 -1.02 -28.27
C GLN A 308 -0.35 0.25 -29.12
N GLN A 309 -1.54 0.71 -29.49
CA GLN A 309 -1.69 2.01 -30.14
C GLN A 309 -1.45 3.13 -29.12
N THR A 310 -0.68 4.13 -29.51
CA THR A 310 -0.30 5.27 -28.68
C THR A 310 -0.01 6.50 -29.52
N VAL A 311 0.65 7.50 -28.93
CA VAL A 311 1.08 8.72 -29.60
C VAL A 311 2.54 9.04 -29.28
N ASP A 312 3.25 9.62 -30.25
CA ASP A 312 4.44 10.40 -29.99
C ASP A 312 4.01 11.86 -29.74
N PHE A 313 3.93 12.25 -28.46
CA PHE A 313 3.43 13.58 -28.10
C PHE A 313 4.41 14.72 -28.38
N LEU A 314 5.67 14.41 -28.68
CA LEU A 314 6.65 15.41 -29.12
C LEU A 314 6.50 15.73 -30.61
N ARG A 315 6.17 14.70 -31.41
CA ARG A 315 5.95 14.84 -32.86
C ARG A 315 4.51 15.20 -33.19
N GLY A 316 3.57 14.90 -32.26
CA GLY A 316 2.14 15.12 -32.50
C GLY A 316 1.52 14.14 -33.49
N GLU A 317 1.96 12.89 -33.50
CA GLU A 317 1.51 11.85 -34.43
C GLU A 317 1.13 10.54 -33.69
N ASP A 318 0.22 9.77 -34.28
CA ASP A 318 -0.12 8.43 -33.81
C ASP A 318 1.08 7.48 -33.98
N ALA A 319 1.24 6.57 -33.04
CA ALA A 319 2.34 5.63 -33.02
C ALA A 319 1.91 4.26 -32.51
N GLU A 320 2.74 3.25 -32.71
CA GLU A 320 2.61 1.94 -32.08
C GLU A 320 3.78 1.72 -31.13
N LEU A 321 3.48 1.18 -29.95
CA LEU A 321 4.47 0.86 -28.93
C LEU A 321 4.39 -0.62 -28.59
N THR A 322 5.54 -1.30 -28.68
CA THR A 322 5.76 -2.61 -28.07
C THR A 322 6.83 -2.48 -27.02
N ILE A 323 6.50 -2.80 -25.77
CA ILE A 323 7.45 -2.70 -24.66
C ILE A 323 8.27 -3.99 -24.63
N HIS A 324 9.52 -3.88 -25.03
CA HIS A 324 10.52 -4.95 -24.93
C HIS A 324 11.23 -4.82 -23.58
N GLY A 325 11.06 -5.79 -22.67
CA GLY A 325 11.76 -5.74 -21.42
C GLY A 325 11.08 -6.44 -20.25
N ARG A 326 11.43 -6.02 -19.04
CA ARG A 326 11.03 -6.64 -17.78
C ARG A 326 9.74 -6.02 -17.26
N HIS A 327 8.59 -6.40 -17.82
CA HIS A 327 7.29 -5.99 -17.29
C HIS A 327 6.81 -6.95 -16.21
N ASP A 328 5.95 -6.43 -15.36
CA ASP A 328 5.38 -7.15 -14.22
C ASP A 328 3.98 -7.66 -14.64
N PRO A 329 3.75 -8.97 -14.76
CA PRO A 329 2.45 -9.48 -15.16
C PRO A 329 1.35 -9.20 -14.12
N ALA A 330 1.70 -8.98 -12.86
CA ALA A 330 0.76 -8.60 -11.81
C ALA A 330 1.47 -7.95 -10.61
N ILE A 331 1.06 -6.74 -10.25
CA ILE A 331 1.56 -6.08 -9.04
C ILE A 331 0.79 -6.46 -7.79
N ILE A 332 -0.30 -7.24 -7.93
CA ILE A 332 -1.27 -7.48 -6.85
C ILE A 332 -0.64 -8.09 -5.59
N ARG A 333 0.35 -8.98 -5.73
CA ARG A 333 1.08 -9.56 -4.60
C ARG A 333 1.95 -8.51 -3.89
N ARG A 334 2.67 -7.73 -4.68
CA ARG A 334 3.68 -6.78 -4.20
C ARG A 334 3.09 -5.50 -3.66
N ILE A 335 1.83 -5.18 -3.98
CA ILE A 335 1.13 -4.01 -3.46
C ILE A 335 0.64 -4.21 -2.02
N CYS A 336 0.44 -5.47 -1.56
CA CYS A 336 -0.04 -5.76 -0.21
C CYS A 336 0.80 -5.09 0.89
N PRO A 337 2.14 -5.27 0.97
CA PRO A 337 2.94 -4.58 1.98
C PRO A 337 3.01 -3.06 1.79
N VAL A 338 2.72 -2.54 0.59
CA VAL A 338 2.60 -1.09 0.35
C VAL A 338 1.30 -0.57 0.98
N LEU A 339 0.19 -1.30 0.83
CA LEU A 339 -1.09 -0.98 1.47
C LEU A 339 -0.99 -1.07 2.99
N ASP A 340 -0.36 -2.13 3.54
CA ASP A 340 -0.07 -2.25 4.98
C ASP A 340 0.67 -1.00 5.49
N SER A 341 1.70 -0.55 4.75
CA SER A 341 2.55 0.58 5.11
C SER A 341 1.81 1.92 5.07
N VAL A 342 0.99 2.13 4.04
CA VAL A 342 0.18 3.36 3.90
C VAL A 342 -0.91 3.40 4.96
N ALA A 343 -1.59 2.28 5.22
CA ALA A 343 -2.56 2.18 6.31
C ALA A 343 -1.90 2.50 7.66
N ALA A 344 -0.73 1.94 7.93
CA ALA A 344 0.02 2.22 9.16
C ALA A 344 0.36 3.70 9.31
N LEU A 345 0.75 4.39 8.23
CA LEU A 345 1.01 5.84 8.24
C LEU A 345 -0.23 6.62 8.68
N VAL A 346 -1.37 6.37 8.05
CA VAL A 346 -2.64 7.04 8.38
C VAL A 346 -3.03 6.78 9.84
N LEU A 347 -2.93 5.54 10.29
CA LEU A 347 -3.34 5.14 11.63
C LEU A 347 -2.41 5.69 12.72
N CYS A 348 -1.09 5.70 12.50
CA CYS A 348 -0.15 6.33 13.41
C CYS A 348 -0.41 7.83 13.53
N ASP A 349 -0.68 8.50 12.40
CA ASP A 349 -1.02 9.93 12.38
C ASP A 349 -2.31 10.21 13.19
N LEU A 350 -3.40 9.47 12.92
CA LEU A 350 -4.68 9.59 13.63
C LEU A 350 -4.57 9.28 15.12
N LEU A 351 -3.86 8.22 15.50
CA LEU A 351 -3.66 7.84 16.90
C LEU A 351 -2.84 8.90 17.64
N THR A 352 -1.81 9.46 17.00
CA THR A 352 -0.98 10.52 17.56
C THR A 352 -1.78 11.82 17.71
N GLN A 353 -2.61 12.19 16.74
CA GLN A 353 -3.52 13.33 16.86
C GLN A 353 -4.50 13.16 18.03
N ARG A 354 -5.05 11.97 18.18
CA ARG A 354 -6.06 11.68 19.22
C ARG A 354 -5.48 11.58 20.63
N PHE A 355 -4.33 10.94 20.79
CA PHE A 355 -3.79 10.54 22.12
C PHE A 355 -2.44 11.17 22.46
N GLY A 356 -1.86 11.96 21.56
CA GLY A 356 -0.56 12.61 21.71
C GLY A 356 0.62 11.77 21.26
N THR A 357 1.77 12.41 21.05
CA THR A 357 2.97 11.83 20.43
C THR A 357 3.47 10.56 21.14
N ASP A 358 3.43 10.54 22.48
CA ASP A 358 3.96 9.41 23.26
C ASP A 358 3.04 8.18 23.29
N TYR A 359 1.86 8.25 22.66
CA TYR A 359 0.92 7.13 22.67
C TYR A 359 1.53 5.86 22.07
N LEU A 360 2.20 5.99 20.93
CA LEU A 360 2.83 4.86 20.23
C LEU A 360 4.08 4.31 20.95
N ALA A 361 4.68 5.09 21.85
CA ALA A 361 5.82 4.64 22.65
C ALA A 361 5.41 3.83 23.90
N LYS A 362 4.12 3.81 24.26
CA LYS A 362 3.62 3.01 25.38
C LYS A 362 3.76 1.53 25.06
N GLU A 363 4.16 0.76 26.08
CA GLU A 363 4.07 -0.70 26.00
C GLU A 363 2.62 -1.11 26.20
N ALA A 364 2.16 -2.08 25.41
CA ALA A 364 0.85 -2.69 25.63
C ALA A 364 0.80 -3.15 27.08
N ARG A 365 -0.16 -2.66 27.85
CA ARG A 365 -0.40 -3.20 29.21
C ARG A 365 -0.86 -4.64 29.03
N ALA A 366 -0.04 -5.57 29.51
CA ALA A 366 -0.33 -6.99 29.57
C ALA A 366 -1.66 -7.28 30.25
#